data_eb6fa77a66239684e6fc68b34f0b7fae
#
_entry.id   eb6fa77a66239684e6fc68b34f0b7fae
#
_cell.length_a   1.000
_cell.length_b   1.000
_cell.length_c   1.000
_cell.angle_alpha   90.00
_cell.angle_beta   90.00
_cell.angle_gamma   90.00
#
_symmetry.space_group_name_H-M   'P 1'
#
loop_
_entity.id
_entity.type
_entity.pdbx_description
1 polymer ?
#
loop_
_entity_poly.entity_id
_entity_poly.type
_entity_poly.pdbx_seq_one_letter_code
_entity_poly.pdbx_strand_id
1 'polypeptide(L)'
;QCLVGSEMCIRDSCMEAHAEGISCWDKDVSRYIYSTQIGEYHPFRLYMDELPPWDGIDRLTPLARRVSALPLWIKGFHTWMLGLAAQWTGKTGVHANSVAPILISAEQGRMKSTFCKSLMPRVLQRYYMDNLKLTSEGQAERLLSEMGLINLDEFDKYAEKKMPLLKNLMQMSSLHVCKAYQRNF
;
A
#
# COMPACT_ATOMS: atom_id res chain seq x y z
N GLN A 1 -13.07 9.48 7.69
CA GLN A 1 -11.96 8.80 8.40
C GLN A 1 -10.68 9.59 8.22
N CYS A 2 -10.32 10.34 9.24
CA CYS A 2 -9.05 11.06 9.27
C CYS A 2 -7.86 10.10 9.27
N LEU A 3 -6.84 10.40 8.47
CA LEU A 3 -5.51 9.80 8.67
C LEU A 3 -5.01 10.28 10.03
N VAL A 4 -4.64 9.36 10.94
CA VAL A 4 -4.08 9.70 12.24
C VAL A 4 -2.87 10.63 12.03
N GLY A 5 -2.89 11.81 12.64
CA GLY A 5 -1.87 12.84 12.47
C GLY A 5 -2.11 13.83 11.32
N SER A 6 -3.24 13.78 10.58
CA SER A 6 -3.62 14.88 9.69
C SER A 6 -3.98 16.12 10.50
N GLU A 7 -3.81 17.31 9.92
CA GLU A 7 -4.19 18.58 10.59
C GLU A 7 -5.66 18.58 11.05
N MET A 8 -6.54 17.94 10.30
CA MET A 8 -7.96 17.84 10.62
C MET A 8 -8.18 16.95 11.85
N CYS A 9 -7.53 15.77 11.94
CA CYS A 9 -7.60 14.90 13.11
C CYS A 9 -7.04 15.57 14.37
N ILE A 10 -5.96 16.32 14.26
CA ILE A 10 -5.36 17.04 15.38
C ILE A 10 -6.32 18.08 15.91
N ARG A 11 -6.96 18.86 15.03
CA ARG A 11 -7.96 19.87 15.43
C ARG A 11 -9.20 19.25 16.06
N ASP A 12 -9.73 18.18 15.45
CA ASP A 12 -10.92 17.50 15.96
C ASP A 12 -10.63 16.92 17.36
N SER A 13 -9.49 16.28 17.56
CA SER A 13 -9.08 15.78 18.89
C SER A 13 -8.89 16.90 19.90
N CYS A 14 -8.35 18.06 19.49
CA CYS A 14 -8.23 19.22 20.35
C CYS A 14 -9.60 19.78 20.75
N MET A 15 -10.55 19.84 19.81
CA MET A 15 -11.92 20.29 20.09
C MET A 15 -12.67 19.34 21.02
N GLU A 16 -12.54 18.03 20.84
CA GLU A 16 -13.10 17.01 21.74
C GLU A 16 -12.53 17.14 23.15
N ALA A 17 -11.22 17.30 23.28
CA ALA A 17 -10.56 17.52 24.57
C ALA A 17 -11.10 18.78 25.27
N HIS A 18 -11.29 19.89 24.53
CA HIS A 18 -11.89 21.12 25.08
C HIS A 18 -13.34 20.92 25.51
N ALA A 19 -14.13 20.12 24.77
CA ALA A 19 -15.50 19.79 25.15
C ALA A 19 -15.57 19.00 26.48
N GLU A 20 -14.53 18.21 26.76
CA GLU A 20 -14.37 17.49 28.02
C GLU A 20 -13.68 18.33 29.14
N GLY A 21 -13.42 19.62 28.89
CA GLY A 21 -12.81 20.53 29.84
C GLY A 21 -11.27 20.41 29.94
N ILE A 22 -10.63 19.71 29.02
CA ILE A 22 -9.17 19.56 28.96
C ILE A 22 -8.59 20.69 28.12
N SER A 23 -7.79 21.57 28.72
CA SER A 23 -7.10 22.64 27.98
C SER A 23 -5.85 22.06 27.29
N CYS A 24 -5.89 21.97 25.98
CA CYS A 24 -4.75 21.53 25.15
C CYS A 24 -4.69 22.35 23.85
N TRP A 25 -3.51 22.38 23.23
CA TRP A 25 -3.28 23.03 21.95
C TRP A 25 -3.01 21.97 20.87
N ASP A 26 -3.24 22.32 19.62
CA ASP A 26 -2.91 21.46 18.46
C ASP A 26 -1.49 20.88 18.54
N LYS A 27 -0.54 21.67 19.09
CA LYS A 27 0.85 21.23 19.31
C LYS A 27 0.96 20.10 20.34
N ASP A 28 0.13 20.10 21.38
CA ASP A 28 0.17 19.09 22.42
C ASP A 28 -0.44 17.79 21.94
N VAL A 29 -1.55 17.86 21.21
CA VAL A 29 -2.16 16.72 20.50
C VAL A 29 -1.16 16.15 19.49
N SER A 30 -0.51 17.00 18.70
CA SER A 30 0.51 16.59 17.73
C SER A 30 1.69 15.88 18.41
N ARG A 31 2.23 16.44 19.48
CA ARG A 31 3.32 15.80 20.27
C ARG A 31 2.92 14.45 20.81
N TYR A 32 1.69 14.32 21.31
CA TYR A 32 1.18 13.05 21.82
C TYR A 32 1.05 12.00 20.71
N ILE A 33 0.44 12.36 19.56
CA ILE A 33 0.28 11.46 18.42
C ILE A 33 1.63 10.95 17.88
N TYR A 34 2.66 11.81 17.85
CA TYR A 34 4.01 11.44 17.40
C TYR A 34 4.94 10.97 18.51
N SER A 35 4.43 10.76 19.70
CA SER A 35 5.21 10.22 20.82
C SER A 35 5.24 8.70 20.80
N THR A 36 6.16 8.11 21.54
CA THR A 36 6.23 6.65 21.76
C THR A 36 5.08 6.11 22.63
N GLN A 37 4.21 6.98 23.16
CA GLN A 37 3.05 6.58 23.97
C GLN A 37 1.94 5.96 23.13
N ILE A 38 1.87 6.29 21.85
CA ILE A 38 0.94 5.69 20.89
C ILE A 38 1.66 4.57 20.16
N GLY A 39 1.13 3.36 20.26
CA GLY A 39 1.66 2.21 19.50
C GLY A 39 1.60 2.44 18.00
N GLU A 40 2.57 1.86 17.28
CA GLU A 40 2.56 1.91 15.82
C GLU A 40 1.30 1.27 15.26
N TYR A 41 0.53 2.07 14.52
CA TYR A 41 -0.62 1.58 13.78
C TYR A 41 -0.19 1.14 12.39
N HIS A 42 -0.23 -0.16 12.14
CA HIS A 42 0.07 -0.73 10.83
C HIS A 42 -1.17 -1.44 10.27
N PRO A 43 -1.94 -0.79 9.39
CA PRO A 43 -3.26 -1.27 8.96
C PRO A 43 -3.23 -2.65 8.31
N PHE A 44 -2.18 -2.96 7.57
CA PHE A 44 -2.05 -4.26 6.91
C PHE A 44 -1.74 -5.37 7.89
N ARG A 45 -0.86 -5.10 8.88
CA ARG A 45 -0.55 -6.08 9.93
C ARG A 45 -1.79 -6.37 10.76
N LEU A 46 -2.49 -5.33 11.20
CA LEU A 46 -3.74 -5.47 11.95
C LEU A 46 -4.76 -6.30 11.17
N TYR A 47 -4.97 -5.99 9.90
CA TYR A 47 -5.87 -6.76 9.03
C TYR A 47 -5.47 -8.24 8.93
N MET A 48 -4.17 -8.52 8.75
CA MET A 48 -3.68 -9.90 8.63
C MET A 48 -3.77 -10.68 9.94
N ASP A 49 -3.57 -10.01 11.08
CA ASP A 49 -3.64 -10.61 12.42
C ASP A 49 -5.11 -10.89 12.83
N GLU A 50 -6.07 -10.13 12.30
CA GLU A 50 -7.51 -10.33 12.54
C GLU A 50 -8.14 -11.40 11.62
N LEU A 51 -7.41 -11.90 10.63
CA LEU A 51 -7.94 -12.96 9.77
C LEU A 51 -8.16 -14.25 10.54
N PRO A 52 -9.28 -14.95 10.26
CA PRO A 52 -9.50 -16.26 10.85
C PRO A 52 -8.42 -17.25 10.38
N PRO A 53 -8.17 -18.33 11.15
CA PRO A 53 -7.29 -19.41 10.72
C PRO A 53 -7.69 -19.93 9.33
N TRP A 54 -6.71 -20.35 8.55
CA TRP A 54 -6.98 -20.90 7.22
C TRP A 54 -7.83 -22.17 7.31
N ASP A 55 -8.93 -22.18 6.55
CA ASP A 55 -9.89 -23.28 6.50
C ASP A 55 -9.52 -24.40 5.52
N GLY A 56 -8.31 -24.37 4.94
CA GLY A 56 -7.84 -25.36 3.96
C GLY A 56 -8.33 -25.16 2.53
N ILE A 57 -9.16 -24.15 2.27
CA ILE A 57 -9.74 -23.90 0.94
C ILE A 57 -8.81 -23.02 0.10
N ASP A 58 -8.42 -23.51 -1.07
CA ASP A 58 -7.65 -22.73 -2.05
C ASP A 58 -8.57 -21.74 -2.79
N ARG A 59 -8.44 -20.47 -2.45
CA ARG A 59 -9.17 -19.36 -3.10
C ARG A 59 -8.33 -18.67 -4.17
N LEU A 60 -7.01 -18.87 -4.18
CA LEU A 60 -6.12 -18.19 -5.12
C LEU A 60 -6.17 -18.82 -6.50
N THR A 61 -6.20 -20.14 -6.61
CA THR A 61 -6.29 -20.81 -7.92
C THR A 61 -7.56 -20.43 -8.70
N PRO A 62 -8.77 -20.45 -8.13
CA PRO A 62 -9.97 -19.97 -8.84
C PRO A 62 -9.87 -18.48 -9.23
N LEU A 63 -9.26 -17.65 -8.38
CA LEU A 63 -9.06 -16.24 -8.67
C LEU A 63 -8.07 -16.04 -9.83
N ALA A 64 -6.92 -16.73 -9.83
CA ALA A 64 -5.95 -16.71 -10.91
C ALA A 64 -6.57 -17.17 -12.25
N ARG A 65 -7.39 -18.20 -12.22
CA ARG A 65 -8.07 -18.74 -13.41
C ARG A 65 -9.06 -17.77 -14.07
N ARG A 66 -9.51 -16.75 -13.36
CA ARG A 66 -10.32 -15.68 -13.97
C ARG A 66 -9.54 -14.86 -15.01
N VAL A 67 -8.23 -14.85 -14.89
CA VAL A 67 -7.33 -14.19 -15.85
C VAL A 67 -6.84 -15.17 -16.90
N SER A 68 -6.27 -16.32 -16.48
CA SER A 68 -5.74 -17.33 -17.39
C SER A 68 -5.69 -18.70 -16.71
N ALA A 69 -5.93 -19.75 -17.51
CA ALA A 69 -5.81 -21.13 -17.07
C ALA A 69 -4.38 -21.70 -17.21
N LEU A 70 -3.44 -20.91 -17.70
CA LEU A 70 -2.04 -21.35 -17.89
C LEU A 70 -1.41 -21.72 -16.55
N PRO A 71 -0.82 -22.93 -16.40
CA PRO A 71 -0.21 -23.37 -15.13
C PRO A 71 0.88 -22.42 -14.63
N LEU A 72 1.70 -21.88 -15.55
CA LEU A 72 2.75 -20.94 -15.22
C LEU A 72 2.20 -19.64 -14.63
N TRP A 73 1.08 -19.12 -15.18
CA TRP A 73 0.39 -17.96 -14.63
C TRP A 73 -0.14 -18.24 -13.22
N ILE A 74 -0.84 -19.36 -13.04
CA ILE A 74 -1.41 -19.72 -11.74
C ILE A 74 -0.30 -19.80 -10.68
N LYS A 75 0.79 -20.51 -10.98
CA LYS A 75 1.95 -20.62 -10.07
C LYS A 75 2.57 -19.26 -9.78
N GLY A 76 2.80 -18.45 -10.81
CA GLY A 76 3.38 -17.10 -10.67
C GLY A 76 2.49 -16.18 -9.84
N PHE A 77 1.17 -16.23 -10.07
CA PHE A 77 0.21 -15.46 -9.30
C PHE A 77 0.19 -15.84 -7.81
N HIS A 78 0.22 -17.14 -7.49
CA HIS A 78 0.36 -17.61 -6.11
C HIS A 78 1.63 -17.07 -5.44
N THR A 79 2.78 -17.20 -6.11
CA THR A 79 4.07 -16.72 -5.59
C THR A 79 4.02 -15.21 -5.35
N TRP A 80 3.45 -14.45 -6.30
CA TRP A 80 3.34 -13.01 -6.17
C TRP A 80 2.40 -12.60 -5.02
N MET A 81 1.27 -13.26 -4.85
CA MET A 81 0.32 -13.00 -3.75
C MET A 81 0.95 -13.29 -2.38
N LEU A 82 1.75 -14.35 -2.26
CA LEU A 82 2.52 -14.63 -1.04
C LEU A 82 3.55 -13.53 -0.77
N GLY A 83 4.25 -13.06 -1.81
CA GLY A 83 5.17 -11.93 -1.70
C GLY A 83 4.47 -10.65 -1.25
N LEU A 84 3.27 -10.36 -1.78
CA LEU A 84 2.45 -9.22 -1.38
C LEU A 84 2.06 -9.30 0.11
N ALA A 85 1.57 -10.45 0.55
CA ALA A 85 1.23 -10.67 1.96
C ALA A 85 2.44 -10.56 2.89
N ALA A 86 3.61 -11.06 2.45
CA ALA A 86 4.85 -10.93 3.20
C ALA A 86 5.29 -9.45 3.34
N GLN A 87 5.14 -8.65 2.29
CA GLN A 87 5.38 -7.20 2.34
C GLN A 87 4.43 -6.50 3.31
N TRP A 88 3.14 -6.80 3.26
CA TRP A 88 2.14 -6.21 4.16
C TRP A 88 2.41 -6.52 5.64
N THR A 89 2.97 -7.69 5.94
CA THR A 89 3.32 -8.09 7.32
C THR A 89 4.74 -7.69 7.73
N GLY A 90 5.54 -7.14 6.83
CA GLY A 90 6.94 -6.83 7.09
C GLY A 90 7.85 -8.06 7.19
N LYS A 91 7.40 -9.22 6.67
CA LYS A 91 8.11 -10.51 6.73
C LYS A 91 8.90 -10.80 5.43
N THR A 92 9.36 -9.78 4.74
CA THR A 92 10.05 -9.92 3.45
C THR A 92 11.50 -10.40 3.55
N GLY A 93 12.05 -10.54 4.74
CA GLY A 93 13.46 -10.88 4.90
C GLY A 93 14.38 -9.84 4.23
N VAL A 94 15.39 -10.34 3.48
CA VAL A 94 16.40 -9.47 2.83
C VAL A 94 15.96 -9.00 1.43
N HIS A 95 14.94 -9.61 0.83
CA HIS A 95 14.56 -9.34 -0.56
C HIS A 95 13.15 -8.74 -0.65
N ALA A 96 13.05 -7.63 -1.38
CA ALA A 96 11.76 -7.07 -1.78
C ALA A 96 11.07 -7.98 -2.83
N ASN A 97 9.74 -7.84 -2.96
CA ASN A 97 9.00 -8.48 -4.04
C ASN A 97 9.25 -7.70 -5.36
N SER A 98 10.31 -8.07 -6.07
CA SER A 98 10.76 -7.39 -7.30
C SER A 98 10.02 -7.85 -8.56
N VAL A 99 8.97 -8.66 -8.42
CA VAL A 99 8.16 -9.18 -9.52
C VAL A 99 6.78 -8.55 -9.49
N ALA A 100 6.26 -8.17 -10.67
CA ALA A 100 4.90 -7.70 -10.82
C ALA A 100 4.19 -8.45 -11.96
N PRO A 101 2.93 -8.88 -11.79
CA PRO A 101 2.15 -9.46 -12.88
C PRO A 101 1.78 -8.38 -13.90
N ILE A 102 1.83 -8.74 -15.18
CA ILE A 102 1.42 -7.86 -16.28
C ILE A 102 0.19 -8.48 -16.95
N LEU A 103 -0.93 -7.75 -16.95
CA LEU A 103 -2.17 -8.17 -17.58
C LEU A 103 -2.29 -7.53 -18.97
N ILE A 104 -2.17 -8.35 -20.01
CA ILE A 104 -2.24 -7.91 -21.40
C ILE A 104 -3.53 -8.43 -22.03
N SER A 105 -4.19 -7.58 -22.83
CA SER A 105 -5.37 -7.94 -23.59
C SER A 105 -5.41 -7.09 -24.87
N ALA A 106 -5.71 -7.71 -26.00
CA ALA A 106 -5.90 -7.00 -27.27
C ALA A 106 -7.16 -6.11 -27.27
N GLU A 107 -8.17 -6.47 -26.46
CA GLU A 107 -9.43 -5.75 -26.37
C GLU A 107 -9.48 -4.85 -25.14
N GLN A 108 -10.10 -3.69 -25.28
CA GLN A 108 -10.45 -2.80 -24.18
C GLN A 108 -11.66 -3.36 -23.39
N GLY A 109 -11.88 -2.83 -22.19
CA GLY A 109 -13.06 -3.20 -21.38
C GLY A 109 -13.01 -4.58 -20.73
N ARG A 110 -11.87 -5.29 -20.74
CA ARG A 110 -11.70 -6.61 -20.11
C ARG A 110 -11.57 -6.58 -18.59
N MET A 111 -11.96 -5.48 -17.95
CA MET A 111 -12.00 -5.32 -16.48
C MET A 111 -10.66 -5.56 -15.78
N LYS A 112 -9.51 -5.31 -16.44
CA LYS A 112 -8.18 -5.50 -15.85
C LYS A 112 -7.99 -4.68 -14.58
N SER A 113 -8.26 -3.38 -14.63
CA SER A 113 -8.11 -2.47 -13.47
C SER A 113 -9.10 -2.84 -12.35
N THR A 114 -10.32 -3.29 -12.70
CA THR A 114 -11.29 -3.82 -11.72
C THR A 114 -10.75 -5.07 -11.04
N PHE A 115 -10.12 -5.98 -11.77
CA PHE A 115 -9.46 -7.15 -11.21
C PHE A 115 -8.34 -6.74 -10.26
N CYS A 116 -7.44 -5.84 -10.68
CA CYS A 116 -6.36 -5.34 -9.83
C CYS A 116 -6.91 -4.73 -8.52
N LYS A 117 -7.95 -3.90 -8.62
CA LYS A 117 -8.59 -3.30 -7.46
C LYS A 117 -9.22 -4.33 -6.53
N SER A 118 -9.79 -5.42 -7.08
CA SER A 118 -10.41 -6.49 -6.30
C SER A 118 -9.43 -7.32 -5.46
N LEU A 119 -8.13 -7.25 -5.75
CA LEU A 119 -7.08 -7.90 -4.95
C LEU A 119 -6.87 -7.22 -3.61
N MET A 120 -7.27 -5.95 -3.48
CA MET A 120 -7.20 -5.21 -2.23
C MET A 120 -8.46 -5.46 -1.39
N PRO A 121 -8.34 -5.88 -0.12
CA PRO A 121 -9.46 -6.00 0.81
C PRO A 121 -10.24 -4.69 0.93
N ARG A 122 -11.56 -4.76 1.08
CA ARG A 122 -12.42 -3.55 1.13
C ARG A 122 -12.00 -2.54 2.19
N VAL A 123 -11.61 -3.01 3.37
CA VAL A 123 -11.16 -2.17 4.48
C VAL A 123 -9.82 -1.48 4.23
N LEU A 124 -9.03 -2.01 3.30
CA LEU A 124 -7.71 -1.49 2.91
C LEU A 124 -7.73 -0.77 1.56
N GLN A 125 -8.90 -0.59 0.93
CA GLN A 125 -8.98 -0.01 -0.43
C GLN A 125 -8.43 1.41 -0.54
N ARG A 126 -8.37 2.18 0.54
CA ARG A 126 -7.73 3.50 0.55
C ARG A 126 -6.21 3.45 0.31
N TYR A 127 -5.59 2.28 0.46
CA TYR A 127 -4.18 2.02 0.18
C TYR A 127 -3.96 1.39 -1.20
N TYR A 128 -4.98 1.41 -2.05
CA TYR A 128 -4.89 1.06 -3.45
C TYR A 128 -4.81 2.32 -4.30
N MET A 129 -3.94 2.31 -5.28
CA MET A 129 -3.77 3.42 -6.22
C MET A 129 -3.73 2.90 -7.67
N ASP A 130 -4.43 3.60 -8.55
CA ASP A 130 -4.21 3.51 -9.99
C ASP A 130 -3.26 4.64 -10.44
N ASN A 131 -2.36 4.33 -11.37
CA ASN A 131 -1.53 5.33 -12.05
C ASN A 131 -0.53 6.08 -11.17
N LEU A 132 0.57 5.42 -10.81
CA LEU A 132 1.71 6.07 -10.19
C LEU A 132 2.35 7.07 -11.16
N LYS A 133 2.28 8.36 -10.85
CA LYS A 133 2.99 9.39 -11.61
C LYS A 133 4.45 9.43 -11.18
N LEU A 134 5.34 8.92 -12.01
CA LEU A 134 6.78 8.98 -11.82
C LEU A 134 7.31 10.38 -12.20
N THR A 135 6.90 11.42 -11.46
CA THR A 135 7.32 12.83 -11.74
C THR A 135 8.63 13.16 -11.06
N SER A 136 8.80 12.73 -9.82
CA SER A 136 10.04 12.86 -9.06
C SER A 136 10.26 11.62 -8.20
N GLU A 137 11.52 11.28 -7.92
CA GLU A 137 11.91 10.11 -7.13
C GLU A 137 11.30 10.16 -5.73
N GLY A 138 11.46 11.24 -5.01
CA GLY A 138 10.94 11.38 -3.64
C GLY A 138 9.41 11.33 -3.53
N GLN A 139 8.66 11.76 -4.56
CA GLN A 139 7.21 11.61 -4.57
C GLN A 139 6.80 10.15 -4.81
N ALA A 140 7.49 9.45 -5.71
CA ALA A 140 7.24 8.03 -5.97
C ALA A 140 7.54 7.18 -4.74
N GLU A 141 8.67 7.41 -4.06
CA GLU A 141 9.05 6.75 -2.82
C GLU A 141 8.02 6.94 -1.71
N ARG A 142 7.52 8.17 -1.53
CA ARG A 142 6.47 8.45 -0.55
C ARG A 142 5.20 7.66 -0.86
N LEU A 143 4.72 7.67 -2.10
CA LEU A 143 3.53 6.91 -2.49
C LEU A 143 3.73 5.40 -2.29
N LEU A 144 4.91 4.87 -2.61
CA LEU A 144 5.24 3.46 -2.35
C LEU A 144 5.24 3.11 -0.87
N SER A 145 5.63 4.03 0.02
CA SER A 145 5.61 3.81 1.46
C SER A 145 4.19 3.86 2.07
N GLU A 146 3.26 4.55 1.40
CA GLU A 146 1.89 4.73 1.87
C GLU A 146 0.91 3.72 1.28
N MET A 147 1.18 3.21 0.06
CA MET A 147 0.25 2.35 -0.68
C MET A 147 0.59 0.87 -0.54
N GLY A 148 -0.44 0.06 -0.37
CA GLY A 148 -0.28 -1.40 -0.27
C GLY A 148 -0.32 -2.12 -1.61
N LEU A 149 -0.93 -1.52 -2.62
CA LEU A 149 -0.98 -2.04 -3.99
C LEU A 149 -1.14 -0.89 -4.98
N ILE A 150 -0.25 -0.84 -5.94
CA ILE A 150 -0.27 0.16 -7.00
C ILE A 150 -0.46 -0.55 -8.35
N ASN A 151 -1.51 -0.17 -9.05
CA ASN A 151 -1.74 -0.60 -10.43
C ASN A 151 -1.15 0.44 -11.38
N LEU A 152 -0.27 0.02 -12.28
CA LEU A 152 0.27 0.86 -13.34
C LEU A 152 -0.59 0.65 -14.59
N ASP A 153 -1.75 1.32 -14.65
CA ASP A 153 -2.62 1.24 -15.81
C ASP A 153 -1.96 1.92 -17.01
N GLU A 154 -2.25 1.42 -18.22
CA GLU A 154 -1.64 1.92 -19.46
C GLU A 154 -0.09 1.93 -19.41
N PHE A 155 0.48 0.83 -18.93
CA PHE A 155 1.93 0.69 -18.73
C PHE A 155 2.76 0.97 -20.00
N ASP A 156 2.20 0.73 -21.16
CA ASP A 156 2.75 1.06 -22.47
C ASP A 156 3.02 2.56 -22.69
N LYS A 157 2.27 3.43 -22.00
CA LYS A 157 2.46 4.88 -22.04
C LYS A 157 3.61 5.39 -21.16
N TYR A 158 4.18 4.52 -20.31
CA TYR A 158 5.35 4.91 -19.52
C TYR A 158 6.56 5.07 -20.42
N ALA A 159 7.10 6.30 -20.45
CA ALA A 159 8.27 6.59 -21.27
C ALA A 159 9.47 5.71 -20.88
N GLU A 160 10.22 5.21 -21.85
CA GLU A 160 11.43 4.39 -21.63
C GLU A 160 12.40 5.02 -20.63
N LYS A 161 12.50 6.36 -20.63
CA LYS A 161 13.35 7.13 -19.70
C LYS A 161 12.97 6.93 -18.22
N LYS A 162 11.75 6.48 -17.91
CA LYS A 162 11.27 6.24 -16.55
C LYS A 162 11.44 4.78 -16.10
N MET A 163 11.76 3.89 -17.01
CA MET A 163 11.95 2.47 -16.69
C MET A 163 13.11 2.19 -15.73
N PRO A 164 14.27 2.88 -15.80
CA PRO A 164 15.32 2.70 -14.81
C PRO A 164 14.87 3.07 -13.39
N LEU A 165 14.14 4.18 -13.23
CA LEU A 165 13.58 4.59 -11.95
C LEU A 165 12.61 3.54 -11.41
N LEU A 166 11.68 3.06 -12.23
CA LEU A 166 10.72 2.03 -11.81
C LEU A 166 11.43 0.74 -11.38
N LYS A 167 12.44 0.28 -12.14
CA LYS A 167 13.23 -0.90 -11.77
C LYS A 167 13.95 -0.70 -10.43
N ASN A 168 14.54 0.46 -10.21
CA ASN A 168 15.18 0.79 -8.95
C ASN A 168 14.17 0.71 -7.79
N LEU A 169 13.03 1.38 -7.91
CA LEU A 169 11.98 1.37 -6.90
C LEU A 169 11.46 -0.05 -6.58
N MET A 170 11.34 -0.92 -7.58
CA MET A 170 10.92 -2.32 -7.38
C MET A 170 11.97 -3.19 -6.68
N GLN A 171 13.25 -2.80 -6.74
CA GLN A 171 14.36 -3.55 -6.14
C GLN A 171 14.74 -3.06 -4.75
N MET A 172 14.23 -1.90 -4.32
CA MET A 172 14.55 -1.34 -3.00
C MET A 172 13.97 -2.22 -1.89
N SER A 173 14.82 -2.62 -0.96
CA SER A 173 14.42 -3.39 0.24
C SER A 173 13.82 -2.52 1.33
N SER A 174 14.13 -1.23 1.34
CA SER A 174 13.61 -0.23 2.28
C SER A 174 13.52 1.14 1.61
N LEU A 175 12.54 1.94 2.03
CA LEU A 175 12.35 3.30 1.56
C LEU A 175 12.64 4.27 2.71
N HIS A 176 13.57 5.19 2.53
CA HIS A 176 13.81 6.29 3.43
C HIS A 176 13.04 7.51 2.95
N VAL A 177 11.83 7.69 3.48
CA VAL A 177 10.96 8.79 3.07
C VAL A 177 11.18 9.99 3.99
N CYS A 178 11.80 11.03 3.49
CA CYS A 178 11.81 12.34 4.14
C CYS A 178 10.44 13.00 3.95
N LYS A 179 9.67 13.16 5.02
CA LYS A 179 8.45 14.00 4.97
C LYS A 179 8.91 15.45 4.79
N ALA A 180 8.44 16.08 3.70
CA ALA A 180 8.66 17.50 3.50
C ALA A 180 8.21 18.25 4.76
N TYR A 181 9.08 19.15 5.29
CA TYR A 181 8.86 19.96 6.50
C TYR A 181 8.94 19.25 7.87
N GLN A 182 9.29 17.98 7.97
CA GLN A 182 9.73 17.42 9.25
C GLN A 182 11.24 17.61 9.38
N ARG A 183 11.69 18.43 10.34
CA ARG A 183 13.09 18.46 10.77
C ARG A 183 13.39 17.12 11.40
N ASN A 184 14.43 16.43 10.90
CA ASN A 184 14.99 15.28 11.58
C ASN A 184 15.48 15.75 12.96
N PHE A 185 14.87 15.21 14.00
CA PHE A 185 15.39 15.31 15.37
C PHE A 185 16.17 14.04 15.65
#